data_f7eb1c35e2f300a6ef1987b2f0f210b7
#
_entry.id   f7eb1c35e2f300a6ef1987b2f0f210b7
#
_cell.length_a   1.000
_cell.length_b   1.000
_cell.length_c   1.000
_cell.angle_alpha   90.00
_cell.angle_beta   90.00
_cell.angle_gamma   90.00
#
_symmetry.space_group_name_H-M   'P 1'
#
loop_
_entity.id
_entity.type
_entity.pdbx_description
1 polymer ?
#
loop_
_entity_poly.entity_id
_entity_poly.type
_entity_poly.pdbx_seq_one_letter_code
_entity_poly.pdbx_strand_id
1 'polypeptide(L)'
;MIDLQHYLPAAQRAQTVISQVLDSRPGTSSEYVQGWVLRGTPQNDVIFYAVLDAGRIPQPEPFARATHQISSALGGHRVYWGNSTGFRIAVILTPAKRLPKQIELPDHLRTGYALIGLRPDGQVASGKWGDLKHLIVVGYTGSGKSVTTRSLVYQAIRQDFSLILADLDGTTFPMLAEHPALLAPLAGTTDEFIEVLRLALGELEHRSSLYKRAANFPEKIEEYNQWALANGQEPLKRVLVALDEFNSAVTKTGGPDGKLGKLAVELASRGRKFGITLLMSAQDFSKEVIGAVRDEVGVIIAHKVNSENVARNVGVAAAAQISERTPGRAITNRWGQIQAFYLDKSYLLANASEADGLMEFERKIAERALRETDGRVVREVLLGWGLGQQEARRLQEDWKRRGWAENDPQRANGLYITPKLADLLTNRPAQPTLTNRPPAQPTG
;
A
#
# COMPACT_ATOMS: atom_id res chain seq x y z
N MET A 1 16.31 -28.53 -0.54
CA MET A 1 17.51 -27.89 0.02
C MET A 1 18.29 -27.29 -1.15
N ILE A 2 18.68 -26.01 -1.07
CA ILE A 2 19.39 -25.34 -2.18
C ILE A 2 20.83 -25.85 -2.16
N ASP A 3 21.33 -26.27 -3.33
CA ASP A 3 22.76 -26.57 -3.49
C ASP A 3 23.56 -25.26 -3.59
N LEU A 4 24.19 -24.87 -2.50
CA LEU A 4 25.00 -23.66 -2.43
C LEU A 4 26.29 -23.75 -3.24
N GLN A 5 26.79 -24.96 -3.55
CA GLN A 5 28.01 -25.14 -4.34
C GLN A 5 27.84 -24.62 -5.76
N HIS A 6 26.65 -24.73 -6.32
CA HIS A 6 26.31 -24.18 -7.64
C HIS A 6 26.54 -22.65 -7.73
N TYR A 7 26.46 -21.95 -6.61
CA TYR A 7 26.59 -20.49 -6.56
C TYR A 7 28.01 -20.00 -6.21
N LEU A 8 28.97 -20.87 -5.96
CA LEU A 8 30.34 -20.48 -5.63
C LEU A 8 31.01 -19.59 -6.71
N PRO A 9 30.90 -19.87 -8.02
CA PRO A 9 31.46 -18.98 -9.04
C PRO A 9 30.82 -17.57 -9.01
N ALA A 10 29.52 -17.47 -8.78
CA ALA A 10 28.83 -16.19 -8.66
C ALA A 10 29.23 -15.45 -7.38
N ALA A 11 29.46 -16.17 -6.27
CA ALA A 11 29.94 -15.61 -5.02
C ALA A 11 31.38 -15.05 -5.16
N GLN A 12 32.25 -15.78 -5.83
CA GLN A 12 33.63 -15.32 -6.13
C GLN A 12 33.61 -14.06 -6.99
N ARG A 13 32.78 -14.03 -8.03
CA ARG A 13 32.58 -12.82 -8.85
C ARG A 13 32.08 -11.65 -8.03
N ALA A 14 31.09 -11.88 -7.14
CA ALA A 14 30.56 -10.84 -6.26
C ALA A 14 31.66 -10.30 -5.33
N GLN A 15 32.46 -11.16 -4.74
CA GLN A 15 33.60 -10.76 -3.91
C GLN A 15 34.57 -9.87 -4.68
N THR A 16 34.99 -10.27 -5.88
CA THR A 16 35.92 -9.50 -6.73
C THR A 16 35.37 -8.13 -7.05
N VAL A 17 34.08 -8.06 -7.49
CA VAL A 17 33.43 -6.79 -7.84
C VAL A 17 33.29 -5.89 -6.61
N ILE A 18 32.91 -6.43 -5.46
CA ILE A 18 32.83 -5.66 -4.20
C ILE A 18 34.18 -5.05 -3.85
N SER A 19 35.27 -5.84 -3.88
CA SER A 19 36.62 -5.34 -3.60
C SER A 19 37.00 -4.22 -4.57
N GLN A 20 36.81 -4.42 -5.88
CA GLN A 20 37.12 -3.42 -6.90
C GLN A 20 36.35 -2.10 -6.70
N VAL A 21 35.07 -2.18 -6.40
CA VAL A 21 34.25 -0.98 -6.18
C VAL A 21 34.63 -0.27 -4.88
N LEU A 22 34.92 -1.00 -3.81
CA LEU A 22 35.34 -0.41 -2.54
C LEU A 22 36.72 0.26 -2.66
N ASP A 23 37.67 -0.36 -3.37
CA ASP A 23 39.01 0.21 -3.56
C ASP A 23 39.00 1.43 -4.49
N SER A 24 38.07 1.51 -5.43
CA SER A 24 37.96 2.64 -6.37
C SER A 24 37.16 3.83 -5.83
N ARG A 25 36.50 3.68 -4.69
CA ARG A 25 35.57 4.70 -4.18
C ARG A 25 36.14 5.42 -2.96
N PRO A 26 36.12 6.77 -2.94
CA PRO A 26 36.57 7.54 -1.77
C PRO A 26 35.80 7.18 -0.50
N GLY A 27 36.50 7.00 0.59
CA GLY A 27 35.95 6.67 1.91
C GLY A 27 35.58 5.20 2.11
N THR A 28 35.88 4.31 1.17
CA THR A 28 35.74 2.86 1.29
C THR A 28 37.04 2.14 0.91
N SER A 29 37.22 0.92 1.44
CA SER A 29 38.35 0.05 1.08
C SER A 29 37.96 -1.41 1.24
N SER A 30 38.48 -2.29 0.39
CA SER A 30 38.34 -3.75 0.53
C SER A 30 39.00 -4.30 1.80
N GLU A 31 39.95 -3.59 2.38
CA GLU A 31 40.56 -3.93 3.66
C GLU A 31 39.58 -4.00 4.82
N TYR A 32 38.43 -3.35 4.69
CA TYR A 32 37.35 -3.43 5.67
C TYR A 32 36.55 -4.72 5.59
N VAL A 33 36.73 -5.56 4.56
CA VAL A 33 36.02 -6.83 4.42
C VAL A 33 36.73 -7.91 5.23
N GLN A 34 36.14 -8.33 6.34
CA GLN A 34 36.65 -9.41 7.19
C GLN A 34 36.50 -10.80 6.57
N GLY A 35 35.50 -10.97 5.72
CA GLY A 35 35.19 -12.24 5.10
C GLY A 35 33.83 -12.22 4.40
N TRP A 36 33.40 -13.38 3.94
CA TRP A 36 32.09 -13.52 3.30
C TRP A 36 31.38 -14.81 3.72
N VAL A 37 30.07 -14.79 3.58
CA VAL A 37 29.18 -15.93 3.88
C VAL A 37 28.16 -16.08 2.76
N LEU A 38 27.95 -17.32 2.31
CA LEU A 38 26.90 -17.70 1.38
C LEU A 38 25.77 -18.38 2.14
N ARG A 39 24.53 -17.89 2.00
CA ARG A 39 23.38 -18.43 2.69
C ARG A 39 22.20 -18.63 1.74
N GLY A 40 21.52 -19.79 1.88
CA GLY A 40 20.20 -19.99 1.34
C GLY A 40 19.12 -19.43 2.29
N THR A 41 18.05 -18.89 1.72
CA THR A 41 16.87 -18.43 2.48
C THR A 41 15.72 -19.42 2.38
N PRO A 42 14.75 -19.39 3.31
CA PRO A 42 13.51 -20.18 3.19
C PRO A 42 12.72 -19.93 1.90
N GLN A 43 12.91 -18.77 1.27
CA GLN A 43 12.29 -18.39 -0.01
C GLN A 43 13.08 -18.84 -1.24
N ASN A 44 14.08 -19.72 -1.05
CA ASN A 44 14.97 -20.21 -2.09
C ASN A 44 15.86 -19.14 -2.76
N ASP A 45 16.10 -18.02 -2.11
CA ASP A 45 17.14 -17.09 -2.52
C ASP A 45 18.49 -17.53 -1.99
N VAL A 46 19.56 -17.31 -2.77
CA VAL A 46 20.95 -17.47 -2.33
C VAL A 46 21.57 -16.09 -2.21
N ILE A 47 22.05 -15.77 -1.01
CA ILE A 47 22.57 -14.46 -0.67
C ILE A 47 24.06 -14.60 -0.33
N PHE A 48 24.88 -13.81 -1.01
CA PHE A 48 26.26 -13.57 -0.67
C PHE A 48 26.33 -12.38 0.27
N TYR A 49 27.01 -12.52 1.39
CA TYR A 49 27.26 -11.45 2.34
C TYR A 49 28.78 -11.17 2.42
N ALA A 50 29.19 -9.97 2.04
CA ALA A 50 30.48 -9.44 2.47
C ALA A 50 30.32 -8.86 3.87
N VAL A 51 31.04 -9.42 4.84
CA VAL A 51 31.03 -8.99 6.24
C VAL A 51 32.12 -7.96 6.45
N LEU A 52 31.74 -6.77 6.94
CA LEU A 52 32.64 -5.65 7.13
C LEU A 52 33.04 -5.48 8.60
N ASP A 53 34.22 -5.03 8.86
CA ASP A 53 34.71 -4.72 10.20
C ASP A 53 34.11 -3.42 10.73
N ALA A 54 33.09 -3.55 11.57
CA ALA A 54 32.42 -2.41 12.15
C ALA A 54 33.30 -1.50 13.00
N GLY A 55 34.36 -2.06 13.60
CA GLY A 55 35.29 -1.30 14.43
C GLY A 55 36.27 -0.43 13.61
N ARG A 56 36.44 -0.72 12.31
CA ARG A 56 37.33 0.02 11.42
C ARG A 56 36.62 0.98 10.48
N ILE A 57 35.30 0.88 10.33
CA ILE A 57 34.54 1.73 9.40
C ILE A 57 34.30 3.09 10.04
N PRO A 58 34.91 4.19 9.54
CA PRO A 58 34.75 5.50 10.14
C PRO A 58 33.34 6.11 9.89
N GLN A 59 32.73 5.77 8.75
CA GLN A 59 31.39 6.22 8.37
C GLN A 59 30.67 5.16 7.50
N PRO A 60 29.43 4.78 7.79
CA PRO A 60 28.71 3.75 7.03
C PRO A 60 28.14 4.23 5.69
N GLU A 61 27.85 5.53 5.54
CA GLU A 61 27.18 6.07 4.34
C GLU A 61 27.88 5.82 3.00
N PRO A 62 29.24 5.94 2.87
CA PRO A 62 29.93 5.64 1.62
C PRO A 62 29.71 4.20 1.14
N PHE A 63 29.60 3.25 2.06
CA PHE A 63 29.33 1.83 1.77
C PHE A 63 27.89 1.62 1.28
N ALA A 64 26.92 2.29 1.90
CA ALA A 64 25.53 2.26 1.43
C ALA A 64 25.42 2.79 -0.01
N ARG A 65 26.16 3.85 -0.36
CA ARG A 65 26.21 4.42 -1.72
C ARG A 65 26.97 3.51 -2.71
N ALA A 66 27.90 2.69 -2.25
CA ALA A 66 28.62 1.74 -3.10
C ALA A 66 27.70 0.62 -3.64
N THR A 67 26.60 0.31 -2.98
CA THR A 67 25.68 -0.76 -3.40
C THR A 67 25.14 -0.59 -4.81
N HIS A 68 24.89 0.64 -5.26
CA HIS A 68 24.45 0.92 -6.62
C HIS A 68 25.54 0.59 -7.66
N GLN A 69 26.80 0.94 -7.39
CA GLN A 69 27.90 0.64 -8.28
C GLN A 69 28.19 -0.87 -8.34
N ILE A 70 28.13 -1.55 -7.18
CA ILE A 70 28.27 -3.01 -7.10
C ILE A 70 27.15 -3.70 -7.89
N SER A 71 25.90 -3.25 -7.72
CA SER A 71 24.76 -3.77 -8.49
C SER A 71 24.97 -3.63 -10.00
N SER A 72 25.39 -2.45 -10.45
CA SER A 72 25.65 -2.17 -11.86
C SER A 72 26.78 -3.06 -12.42
N ALA A 73 27.90 -3.18 -11.70
CA ALA A 73 29.04 -4.00 -12.10
C ALA A 73 28.74 -5.52 -12.10
N LEU A 74 27.77 -5.94 -11.28
CA LEU A 74 27.26 -7.32 -11.27
C LEU A 74 26.10 -7.56 -12.24
N GLY A 75 25.88 -6.67 -13.21
CA GLY A 75 24.82 -6.85 -14.21
C GLY A 75 23.40 -6.73 -13.65
N GLY A 76 23.21 -5.90 -12.63
CA GLY A 76 21.90 -5.61 -12.06
C GLY A 76 21.47 -6.55 -10.92
N HIS A 77 22.38 -7.30 -10.35
CA HIS A 77 22.08 -8.08 -9.14
C HIS A 77 21.60 -7.16 -8.02
N ARG A 78 20.67 -7.65 -7.22
CA ARG A 78 20.13 -6.92 -6.06
C ARG A 78 21.20 -6.84 -4.98
N VAL A 79 21.60 -5.62 -4.60
CA VAL A 79 22.62 -5.36 -3.59
C VAL A 79 22.02 -4.50 -2.49
N TYR A 80 22.25 -4.91 -1.25
CA TYR A 80 21.71 -4.23 -0.07
C TYR A 80 22.83 -3.94 0.92
N TRP A 81 22.69 -2.83 1.61
CA TRP A 81 23.46 -2.49 2.78
C TRP A 81 22.64 -2.74 4.03
N GLY A 82 23.18 -3.36 5.03
CA GLY A 82 22.50 -3.64 6.30
C GLY A 82 23.43 -3.52 7.49
N ASN A 83 22.92 -3.01 8.60
CA ASN A 83 23.64 -2.80 9.85
C ASN A 83 22.98 -3.48 11.06
N SER A 84 21.89 -4.21 10.88
CA SER A 84 21.08 -4.78 11.97
C SER A 84 21.79 -5.90 12.78
N THR A 85 22.82 -6.54 12.19
CA THR A 85 23.60 -7.61 12.83
C THR A 85 25.08 -7.54 12.46
N GLY A 86 25.63 -6.33 12.41
CA GLY A 86 26.96 -6.03 11.87
C GLY A 86 26.86 -5.46 10.45
N PHE A 87 27.86 -4.66 10.05
CA PHE A 87 27.87 -4.06 8.72
C PHE A 87 28.09 -5.13 7.65
N ARG A 88 27.20 -5.16 6.65
CA ARG A 88 27.24 -6.15 5.57
C ARG A 88 26.81 -5.55 4.24
N ILE A 89 27.48 -5.99 3.15
CA ILE A 89 26.97 -5.83 1.80
C ILE A 89 26.40 -7.18 1.38
N ALA A 90 25.11 -7.23 1.10
CA ALA A 90 24.42 -8.43 0.68
C ALA A 90 24.14 -8.38 -0.83
N VAL A 91 24.56 -9.41 -1.55
CA VAL A 91 24.27 -9.60 -2.98
C VAL A 91 23.37 -10.82 -3.12
N ILE A 92 22.19 -10.65 -3.71
CA ILE A 92 21.32 -11.79 -4.02
C ILE A 92 21.79 -12.40 -5.33
N LEU A 93 22.34 -13.60 -5.27
CA LEU A 93 22.91 -14.32 -6.41
C LEU A 93 21.84 -15.04 -7.26
N THR A 94 20.71 -15.38 -6.66
CA THR A 94 19.59 -15.97 -7.43
C THR A 94 19.03 -14.93 -8.41
N PRO A 95 18.75 -15.32 -9.66
CA PRO A 95 18.12 -14.43 -10.62
C PRO A 95 16.84 -13.86 -10.05
N ALA A 96 16.62 -12.56 -10.24
CA ALA A 96 15.34 -11.96 -9.87
C ALA A 96 14.21 -12.71 -10.59
N LYS A 97 13.24 -13.20 -9.82
CA LYS A 97 12.04 -13.78 -10.42
C LYS A 97 11.43 -12.73 -11.35
N ARG A 98 11.09 -13.11 -12.58
CA ARG A 98 10.37 -12.21 -13.47
C ARG A 98 9.04 -11.88 -12.81
N LEU A 99 8.82 -10.59 -12.57
CA LEU A 99 7.51 -10.15 -12.10
C LEU A 99 6.44 -10.53 -13.11
N PRO A 100 5.27 -11.02 -12.67
CA PRO A 100 4.15 -11.30 -13.56
C PRO A 100 3.74 -10.03 -14.31
N LYS A 101 3.04 -10.18 -15.43
CA LYS A 101 2.47 -9.01 -16.15
C LYS A 101 1.31 -8.39 -15.38
N GLN A 102 0.56 -9.21 -14.66
CA GLN A 102 -0.57 -8.82 -13.82
C GLN A 102 -0.60 -9.71 -12.58
N ILE A 103 -1.02 -9.14 -11.48
CA ILE A 103 -1.26 -9.85 -10.23
C ILE A 103 -2.49 -9.23 -9.56
N GLU A 104 -3.46 -10.07 -9.25
CA GLU A 104 -4.69 -9.61 -8.60
C GLU A 104 -4.43 -9.18 -7.15
N LEU A 105 -5.23 -8.20 -6.70
CA LEU A 105 -5.25 -7.85 -5.29
C LEU A 105 -5.75 -9.07 -4.49
N PRO A 106 -5.03 -9.51 -3.45
CA PRO A 106 -5.51 -10.63 -2.64
C PRO A 106 -6.87 -10.35 -1.99
N ASP A 107 -7.75 -11.32 -1.97
CA ASP A 107 -9.06 -11.22 -1.31
C ASP A 107 -8.92 -10.93 0.19
N HIS A 108 -7.87 -11.46 0.81
CA HIS A 108 -7.56 -11.23 2.22
C HIS A 108 -6.59 -10.08 2.41
N LEU A 109 -7.14 -8.97 2.84
CA LEU A 109 -6.34 -7.81 3.20
C LEU A 109 -5.82 -7.96 4.64
N ARG A 110 -4.53 -7.71 4.82
CA ARG A 110 -3.97 -7.60 6.16
C ARG A 110 -4.48 -6.32 6.81
N THR A 111 -5.23 -6.46 7.89
CA THR A 111 -5.79 -5.32 8.63
C THR A 111 -4.73 -4.32 9.07
N GLY A 112 -5.03 -3.05 8.89
CA GLY A 112 -4.12 -1.94 9.20
C GLY A 112 -2.99 -1.76 8.20
N TYR A 113 -2.94 -2.57 7.13
CA TYR A 113 -1.89 -2.49 6.09
C TYR A 113 -2.48 -2.13 4.73
N ALA A 114 -1.73 -1.33 3.97
CA ALA A 114 -1.92 -1.21 2.53
C ALA A 114 -0.97 -2.17 1.81
N LEU A 115 -1.51 -2.90 0.85
CA LEU A 115 -0.76 -3.79 -0.05
C LEU A 115 -0.52 -3.04 -1.37
N ILE A 116 0.73 -2.89 -1.76
CA ILE A 116 1.09 -2.07 -2.93
C ILE A 116 1.32 -2.94 -4.17
N GLY A 117 2.01 -4.06 -4.01
CA GLY A 117 2.34 -4.93 -5.12
C GLY A 117 3.29 -6.06 -4.75
N LEU A 118 3.65 -6.86 -5.74
CA LEU A 118 4.61 -7.95 -5.61
C LEU A 118 6.01 -7.48 -6.02
N ARG A 119 7.00 -7.80 -5.19
CA ARG A 119 8.41 -7.54 -5.45
C ARG A 119 9.05 -8.69 -6.25
N PRO A 120 10.22 -8.45 -6.92
CA PRO A 120 10.93 -9.50 -7.64
C PRO A 120 11.39 -10.68 -6.76
N ASP A 121 11.52 -10.47 -5.45
CA ASP A 121 11.84 -11.54 -4.49
C ASP A 121 10.62 -12.36 -4.04
N GLY A 122 9.44 -12.07 -4.62
CA GLY A 122 8.18 -12.73 -4.28
C GLY A 122 7.52 -12.23 -2.99
N GLN A 123 8.10 -11.23 -2.32
CA GLN A 123 7.49 -10.61 -1.15
C GLN A 123 6.49 -9.54 -1.56
N VAL A 124 5.48 -9.34 -0.73
CA VAL A 124 4.50 -8.26 -0.91
C VAL A 124 5.09 -6.94 -0.39
N ALA A 125 5.16 -5.94 -1.26
CA ALA A 125 5.39 -4.56 -0.85
C ALA A 125 4.16 -4.06 -0.11
N SER A 126 4.27 -3.86 1.19
CA SER A 126 3.16 -3.44 2.05
C SER A 126 3.66 -2.62 3.24
N GLY A 127 2.76 -1.85 3.84
CA GLY A 127 3.07 -1.09 5.05
C GLY A 127 1.81 -0.78 5.85
N LYS A 128 1.96 -0.56 7.17
CA LYS A 128 0.85 -0.08 7.99
C LYS A 128 0.41 1.31 7.50
N TRP A 129 -0.89 1.53 7.38
CA TRP A 129 -1.43 2.84 6.95
C TRP A 129 -0.85 4.01 7.75
N GLY A 130 -0.71 3.88 9.07
CA GLY A 130 -0.12 4.89 9.93
C GLY A 130 1.38 5.18 9.69
N ASP A 131 2.12 4.20 9.12
CA ASP A 131 3.56 4.31 8.86
C ASP A 131 3.87 4.73 7.41
N LEU A 132 2.89 4.66 6.51
CA LEU A 132 3.06 5.05 5.11
C LEU A 132 3.10 6.57 4.92
N LYS A 133 2.70 7.34 5.95
CA LYS A 133 2.48 8.78 5.85
C LYS A 133 1.45 9.09 4.74
N HIS A 134 1.86 9.89 3.74
CA HIS A 134 1.07 10.18 2.54
C HIS A 134 1.65 9.46 1.33
N LEU A 135 0.83 9.26 0.30
CA LEU A 135 1.18 8.48 -0.89
C LEU A 135 1.07 9.33 -2.16
N ILE A 136 2.00 9.08 -3.07
CA ILE A 136 1.93 9.59 -4.44
C ILE A 136 1.90 8.43 -5.41
N VAL A 137 1.01 8.50 -6.41
CA VAL A 137 0.97 7.59 -7.55
C VAL A 137 1.16 8.42 -8.81
N VAL A 138 2.22 8.15 -9.57
CA VAL A 138 2.54 8.87 -10.80
C VAL A 138 2.66 7.91 -11.97
N GLY A 139 2.23 8.33 -13.15
CA GLY A 139 2.37 7.55 -14.37
C GLY A 139 1.48 8.05 -15.50
N TYR A 140 1.95 7.88 -16.73
CA TYR A 140 1.18 8.29 -17.89
C TYR A 140 -0.07 7.42 -18.11
N THR A 141 -0.93 7.85 -19.03
CA THR A 141 -2.17 7.14 -19.38
C THR A 141 -1.88 5.69 -19.83
N GLY A 142 -2.59 4.72 -19.25
CA GLY A 142 -2.40 3.29 -19.53
C GLY A 142 -1.26 2.61 -18.76
N SER A 143 -0.46 3.33 -17.99
CA SER A 143 0.64 2.75 -17.20
C SER A 143 0.19 1.91 -15.99
N GLY A 144 -1.05 2.09 -15.52
CA GLY A 144 -1.62 1.44 -14.33
C GLY A 144 -1.90 2.38 -13.15
N LYS A 145 -1.62 3.70 -13.29
CA LYS A 145 -1.86 4.74 -12.25
C LYS A 145 -3.24 4.63 -11.62
N SER A 146 -4.30 4.77 -12.41
CA SER A 146 -5.68 4.76 -11.91
C SER A 146 -6.09 3.42 -11.31
N VAL A 147 -5.55 2.30 -11.81
CA VAL A 147 -5.77 0.97 -11.23
C VAL A 147 -5.15 0.88 -9.83
N THR A 148 -3.91 1.34 -9.67
CA THR A 148 -3.23 1.36 -8.35
C THR A 148 -3.94 2.30 -7.39
N THR A 149 -4.35 3.49 -7.85
CA THR A 149 -5.09 4.46 -7.03
C THR A 149 -6.43 3.87 -6.55
N ARG A 150 -7.20 3.26 -7.45
CA ARG A 150 -8.46 2.54 -7.09
C ARG A 150 -8.23 1.39 -6.13
N SER A 151 -7.17 0.60 -6.36
CA SER A 151 -6.82 -0.52 -5.46
C SER A 151 -6.56 -0.04 -4.04
N LEU A 152 -5.88 1.10 -3.86
CA LEU A 152 -5.63 1.67 -2.53
C LEU A 152 -6.92 2.22 -1.89
N VAL A 153 -7.78 2.89 -2.66
CA VAL A 153 -9.09 3.36 -2.17
C VAL A 153 -9.96 2.17 -1.77
N TYR A 154 -10.02 1.13 -2.59
CA TYR A 154 -10.75 -0.09 -2.27
C TYR A 154 -10.25 -0.75 -0.97
N GLN A 155 -8.94 -0.82 -0.78
CA GLN A 155 -8.37 -1.36 0.46
C GLN A 155 -8.72 -0.52 1.69
N ALA A 156 -8.85 0.80 1.55
CA ALA A 156 -9.31 1.68 2.61
C ALA A 156 -10.78 1.42 2.94
N ILE A 157 -11.66 1.30 1.94
CA ILE A 157 -13.07 0.90 2.10
C ILE A 157 -13.16 -0.41 2.89
N ARG A 158 -12.39 -1.41 2.48
CA ARG A 158 -12.38 -2.74 3.08
C ARG A 158 -11.87 -2.76 4.54
N GLN A 159 -11.23 -1.68 4.97
CA GLN A 159 -10.73 -1.52 6.33
C GLN A 159 -11.50 -0.43 7.11
N ASP A 160 -12.71 -0.14 6.66
CA ASP A 160 -13.67 0.77 7.30
C ASP A 160 -13.14 2.21 7.44
N PHE A 161 -12.44 2.71 6.42
CA PHE A 161 -12.05 4.12 6.37
C PHE A 161 -13.21 4.97 5.89
N SER A 162 -13.30 6.20 6.39
CA SER A 162 -14.05 7.26 5.73
C SER A 162 -13.26 7.79 4.54
N LEU A 163 -13.95 8.25 3.50
CA LEU A 163 -13.36 8.69 2.24
C LEU A 163 -13.68 10.14 1.93
N ILE A 164 -12.70 10.84 1.38
CA ILE A 164 -12.85 12.11 0.68
C ILE A 164 -12.20 11.91 -0.69
N LEU A 165 -13.01 11.97 -1.76
CA LEU A 165 -12.54 11.68 -3.12
C LEU A 165 -12.69 12.89 -4.03
N ALA A 166 -11.68 13.12 -4.86
CA ALA A 166 -11.69 14.13 -5.90
C ALA A 166 -11.07 13.57 -7.19
N ASP A 167 -11.75 13.75 -8.33
CA ASP A 167 -11.41 13.19 -9.63
C ASP A 167 -11.69 14.22 -10.72
N LEU A 168 -10.67 14.97 -11.12
CA LEU A 168 -10.81 16.10 -12.03
C LEU A 168 -11.30 15.67 -13.43
N ASP A 169 -10.90 14.49 -13.87
CA ASP A 169 -11.27 13.95 -15.19
C ASP A 169 -12.52 13.05 -15.14
N GLY A 170 -13.04 12.72 -13.96
CA GLY A 170 -14.23 11.89 -13.77
C GLY A 170 -14.06 10.44 -14.25
N THR A 171 -12.84 9.91 -14.28
CA THR A 171 -12.55 8.58 -14.84
C THR A 171 -12.09 7.54 -13.83
N THR A 172 -11.60 7.99 -12.68
CA THR A 172 -10.99 7.11 -11.67
C THR A 172 -11.97 6.68 -10.58
N PHE A 173 -12.85 7.56 -10.08
CA PHE A 173 -13.75 7.28 -8.96
C PHE A 173 -15.25 7.34 -9.22
N PRO A 174 -15.80 7.49 -10.46
CA PRO A 174 -17.23 7.71 -10.64
C PRO A 174 -18.11 6.59 -10.08
N MET A 175 -17.59 5.35 -10.01
CA MET A 175 -18.30 4.21 -9.44
C MET A 175 -18.47 4.28 -7.90
N LEU A 176 -17.77 5.20 -7.25
CA LEU A 176 -17.82 5.41 -5.79
C LEU A 176 -18.60 6.68 -5.41
N ALA A 177 -19.22 7.39 -6.37
CA ALA A 177 -19.85 8.69 -6.14
C ALA A 177 -20.96 8.68 -5.06
N GLU A 178 -21.63 7.54 -4.90
CA GLU A 178 -22.70 7.36 -3.89
C GLU A 178 -22.27 6.42 -2.75
N HIS A 179 -20.97 6.13 -2.63
CA HIS A 179 -20.52 5.19 -1.60
C HIS A 179 -20.71 5.77 -0.19
N PRO A 180 -21.31 5.02 0.77
CA PRO A 180 -21.64 5.53 2.10
C PRO A 180 -20.44 5.90 2.98
N ALA A 181 -19.24 5.46 2.63
CA ALA A 181 -18.01 5.88 3.31
C ALA A 181 -17.57 7.31 2.93
N LEU A 182 -18.18 7.94 1.92
CA LEU A 182 -17.88 9.31 1.52
C LEU A 182 -18.34 10.30 2.59
N LEU A 183 -17.43 11.20 3.00
CA LEU A 183 -17.73 12.33 3.88
C LEU A 183 -18.29 13.55 3.13
N ALA A 184 -18.14 13.59 1.80
CA ALA A 184 -18.67 14.60 0.89
C ALA A 184 -18.93 13.99 -0.49
N PRO A 185 -19.75 14.61 -1.33
CA PRO A 185 -19.89 14.21 -2.73
C PRO A 185 -18.54 14.17 -3.45
N LEU A 186 -18.42 13.29 -4.46
CA LEU A 186 -17.22 13.21 -5.30
C LEU A 186 -16.96 14.56 -5.98
N ALA A 187 -15.80 15.16 -5.70
CA ALA A 187 -15.39 16.43 -6.28
C ALA A 187 -14.86 16.24 -7.71
N GLY A 188 -15.37 17.02 -8.68
CA GLY A 188 -15.01 16.98 -10.09
C GLY A 188 -14.39 18.27 -10.62
N THR A 189 -14.38 19.35 -9.83
CA THR A 189 -13.83 20.64 -10.22
C THR A 189 -12.75 21.13 -9.27
N THR A 190 -11.92 22.09 -9.70
CA THR A 190 -10.88 22.66 -8.84
C THR A 190 -11.42 23.35 -7.61
N ASP A 191 -12.59 23.97 -7.68
CA ASP A 191 -13.23 24.60 -6.53
C ASP A 191 -13.72 23.57 -5.54
N GLU A 192 -14.32 22.48 -6.02
CA GLU A 192 -14.72 21.35 -5.18
C GLU A 192 -13.50 20.65 -4.55
N PHE A 193 -12.34 20.54 -5.24
CA PHE A 193 -11.09 20.08 -4.62
C PHE A 193 -10.69 20.93 -3.42
N ILE A 194 -10.84 22.27 -3.53
CA ILE A 194 -10.59 23.17 -2.41
C ILE A 194 -11.54 22.88 -1.26
N GLU A 195 -12.84 22.69 -1.54
CA GLU A 195 -13.84 22.46 -0.50
C GLU A 195 -13.64 21.11 0.21
N VAL A 196 -13.30 20.04 -0.52
CA VAL A 196 -13.03 18.75 0.12
C VAL A 196 -11.74 18.74 0.94
N LEU A 197 -10.72 19.52 0.57
CA LEU A 197 -9.54 19.71 1.41
C LEU A 197 -9.85 20.54 2.66
N ARG A 198 -10.75 21.54 2.58
CA ARG A 198 -11.24 22.26 3.75
C ARG A 198 -12.02 21.35 4.70
N LEU A 199 -12.87 20.48 4.15
CA LEU A 199 -13.56 19.46 4.94
C LEU A 199 -12.56 18.57 5.68
N ALA A 200 -11.52 18.07 4.99
CA ALA A 200 -10.48 17.24 5.59
C ALA A 200 -9.71 17.98 6.72
N LEU A 201 -9.44 19.26 6.54
CA LEU A 201 -8.84 20.11 7.59
C LEU A 201 -9.81 20.36 8.74
N GLY A 202 -11.09 20.55 8.47
CA GLY A 202 -12.14 20.65 9.50
C GLY A 202 -12.23 19.39 10.35
N GLU A 203 -12.17 18.23 9.72
CA GLU A 203 -12.13 16.92 10.41
C GLU A 203 -10.84 16.80 11.25
N LEU A 204 -9.70 17.27 10.75
CA LEU A 204 -8.45 17.32 11.50
C LEU A 204 -8.59 18.16 12.78
N GLU A 205 -9.15 19.37 12.68
CA GLU A 205 -9.38 20.26 13.85
C GLU A 205 -10.36 19.64 14.85
N HIS A 206 -11.41 19.01 14.34
CA HIS A 206 -12.35 18.26 15.19
C HIS A 206 -11.61 17.18 16.01
N ARG A 207 -10.79 16.33 15.35
CA ARG A 207 -10.00 15.30 16.01
C ARG A 207 -8.98 15.88 16.99
N SER A 208 -8.34 16.99 16.63
CA SER A 208 -7.44 17.72 17.51
C SER A 208 -8.13 18.14 18.81
N SER A 209 -9.40 18.59 18.71
CA SER A 209 -10.20 18.96 19.89
C SER A 209 -10.57 17.74 20.76
N LEU A 210 -10.82 16.58 20.14
CA LEU A 210 -11.08 15.33 20.86
C LEU A 210 -9.84 14.85 21.62
N TYR A 211 -8.66 14.90 20.97
CA TYR A 211 -7.39 14.52 21.62
C TYR A 211 -7.08 15.37 22.85
N LYS A 212 -7.33 16.69 22.77
CA LYS A 212 -7.14 17.61 23.92
C LYS A 212 -8.04 17.31 25.10
N ARG A 213 -9.20 16.68 24.86
CA ARG A 213 -10.18 16.30 25.90
C ARG A 213 -9.96 14.89 26.44
N ALA A 214 -9.22 14.07 25.74
CA ALA A 214 -8.92 12.69 26.18
C ALA A 214 -7.90 12.72 27.34
N ALA A 215 -8.21 12.00 28.42
CA ALA A 215 -7.39 11.99 29.63
C ALA A 215 -5.99 11.37 29.46
N ASN A 216 -5.78 10.57 28.41
CA ASN A 216 -4.52 9.92 28.10
C ASN A 216 -3.59 10.76 27.19
N PHE A 217 -4.00 11.96 26.78
CA PHE A 217 -3.22 12.86 25.92
C PHE A 217 -2.65 12.17 24.68
N PRO A 218 -3.48 11.57 23.82
CA PRO A 218 -3.01 10.73 22.71
C PRO A 218 -2.20 11.53 21.68
N GLU A 219 -1.12 10.95 21.19
CA GLU A 219 -0.29 11.54 20.13
C GLU A 219 -0.70 11.05 18.72
N LYS A 220 -1.43 9.94 18.66
CA LYS A 220 -1.88 9.32 17.41
C LYS A 220 -3.24 8.63 17.57
N ILE A 221 -3.88 8.36 16.43
CA ILE A 221 -5.25 7.80 16.37
C ILE A 221 -5.37 6.46 17.11
N GLU A 222 -4.36 5.62 17.10
CA GLU A 222 -4.39 4.33 17.77
C GLU A 222 -4.52 4.50 19.29
N GLU A 223 -3.82 5.45 19.87
CA GLU A 223 -3.85 5.74 21.29
C GLU A 223 -5.18 6.36 21.72
N TYR A 224 -5.72 7.27 20.87
CA TYR A 224 -7.07 7.81 21.08
C TYR A 224 -8.10 6.70 21.03
N ASN A 225 -8.06 5.82 20.02
CA ASN A 225 -9.05 4.76 19.84
C ASN A 225 -8.99 3.73 20.98
N GLN A 226 -7.81 3.40 21.52
CA GLN A 226 -7.68 2.57 22.72
C GLN A 226 -8.35 3.22 23.93
N TRP A 227 -8.10 4.52 24.13
CA TRP A 227 -8.73 5.28 25.21
C TRP A 227 -10.26 5.38 25.02
N ALA A 228 -10.74 5.67 23.81
CA ALA A 228 -12.16 5.78 23.50
C ALA A 228 -12.90 4.48 23.82
N LEU A 229 -12.39 3.34 23.35
CA LEU A 229 -12.96 2.02 23.64
C LEU A 229 -12.98 1.71 25.14
N ALA A 230 -11.92 2.03 25.87
CA ALA A 230 -11.84 1.83 27.33
C ALA A 230 -12.84 2.70 28.11
N ASN A 231 -13.29 3.82 27.52
CA ASN A 231 -14.23 4.78 28.12
C ASN A 231 -15.64 4.72 27.50
N GLY A 232 -15.97 3.66 26.75
CA GLY A 232 -17.30 3.48 26.14
C GLY A 232 -17.62 4.50 25.04
N GLN A 233 -16.60 5.09 24.43
CA GLN A 233 -16.74 6.02 23.30
C GLN A 233 -16.45 5.31 21.97
N GLU A 234 -17.05 5.83 20.90
CA GLU A 234 -16.82 5.30 19.58
C GLU A 234 -15.41 5.64 19.06
N PRO A 235 -14.64 4.64 18.55
CA PRO A 235 -13.33 4.89 17.98
C PRO A 235 -13.43 5.67 16.66
N LEU A 236 -12.46 6.53 16.40
CA LEU A 236 -12.36 7.27 15.15
C LEU A 236 -11.95 6.36 13.99
N LYS A 237 -12.69 6.43 12.88
CA LYS A 237 -12.27 5.81 11.62
C LYS A 237 -11.10 6.59 11.03
N ARG A 238 -10.20 5.89 10.33
CA ARG A 238 -9.21 6.59 9.50
C ARG A 238 -9.89 7.26 8.32
N VAL A 239 -9.29 8.33 7.80
CA VAL A 239 -9.77 9.03 6.60
C VAL A 239 -8.73 8.89 5.50
N LEU A 240 -9.16 8.44 4.31
CA LEU A 240 -8.36 8.52 3.10
C LEU A 240 -8.87 9.67 2.23
N VAL A 241 -8.03 10.67 1.99
CA VAL A 241 -8.26 11.77 1.06
C VAL A 241 -7.53 11.42 -0.23
N ALA A 242 -8.26 11.03 -1.28
CA ALA A 242 -7.67 10.65 -2.56
C ALA A 242 -8.00 11.68 -3.65
N LEU A 243 -6.96 12.27 -4.23
CA LEU A 243 -7.03 13.36 -5.21
C LEU A 243 -6.41 12.88 -6.53
N ASP A 244 -7.22 12.62 -7.55
CA ASP A 244 -6.71 12.29 -8.89
C ASP A 244 -6.49 13.55 -9.73
N GLU A 245 -5.50 13.51 -10.62
CA GLU A 245 -4.98 14.64 -11.40
C GLU A 245 -4.59 15.86 -10.53
N PHE A 246 -4.03 15.59 -9.34
CA PHE A 246 -3.68 16.59 -8.35
C PHE A 246 -2.76 17.69 -8.88
N ASN A 247 -1.73 17.34 -9.68
CA ASN A 247 -0.81 18.33 -10.24
C ASN A 247 -1.52 19.36 -11.15
N SER A 248 -2.46 18.86 -11.97
CA SER A 248 -3.29 19.73 -12.84
C SER A 248 -4.18 20.67 -12.00
N ALA A 249 -4.82 20.13 -10.95
CA ALA A 249 -5.66 20.92 -10.06
C ALA A 249 -4.86 22.01 -9.33
N VAL A 250 -3.69 21.69 -8.79
CA VAL A 250 -2.79 22.65 -8.12
C VAL A 250 -2.32 23.73 -9.09
N THR A 251 -1.89 23.35 -10.30
CA THR A 251 -1.41 24.30 -11.31
C THR A 251 -2.50 25.30 -11.71
N LYS A 252 -3.73 24.82 -11.94
CA LYS A 252 -4.90 25.66 -12.28
C LYS A 252 -5.28 26.63 -11.15
N THR A 253 -4.91 26.34 -9.92
CA THR A 253 -5.28 27.16 -8.74
C THR A 253 -4.12 28.00 -8.20
N GLY A 254 -3.10 28.28 -9.00
CA GLY A 254 -1.98 29.17 -8.68
C GLY A 254 -0.73 28.45 -8.16
N GLY A 255 -0.59 27.16 -8.47
CA GLY A 255 0.58 26.38 -8.08
C GLY A 255 0.64 26.00 -6.58
N PRO A 256 1.82 25.63 -6.06
CA PRO A 256 1.99 25.24 -4.64
C PRO A 256 1.60 26.35 -3.66
N ASP A 257 1.85 27.60 -4.02
CA ASP A 257 1.51 28.78 -3.22
C ASP A 257 0.04 29.23 -3.38
N GLY A 258 -0.67 28.61 -4.31
CA GLY A 258 -2.10 28.79 -4.51
C GLY A 258 -2.93 28.20 -3.38
N LYS A 259 -4.24 28.46 -3.42
CA LYS A 259 -5.16 28.05 -2.36
C LYS A 259 -5.17 26.53 -2.13
N LEU A 260 -5.25 25.75 -3.22
CA LEU A 260 -5.30 24.29 -3.15
C LEU A 260 -3.96 23.70 -2.67
N GLY A 261 -2.83 24.21 -3.19
CA GLY A 261 -1.50 23.77 -2.78
C GLY A 261 -1.26 23.98 -1.28
N LYS A 262 -1.59 25.15 -0.73
CA LYS A 262 -1.46 25.45 0.70
C LYS A 262 -2.28 24.53 1.58
N LEU A 263 -3.54 24.26 1.21
CA LEU A 263 -4.41 23.35 1.97
C LEU A 263 -3.85 21.92 1.95
N ALA A 264 -3.33 21.46 0.81
CA ALA A 264 -2.74 20.14 0.71
C ALA A 264 -1.46 20.00 1.55
N VAL A 265 -0.58 21.01 1.55
CA VAL A 265 0.62 21.06 2.39
C VAL A 265 0.24 21.05 3.88
N GLU A 266 -0.73 21.85 4.29
CA GLU A 266 -1.20 21.88 5.68
C GLU A 266 -1.76 20.51 6.09
N LEU A 267 -2.61 19.91 5.27
CA LEU A 267 -3.16 18.60 5.54
C LEU A 267 -2.06 17.52 5.62
N ALA A 268 -1.09 17.56 4.71
CA ALA A 268 0.04 16.61 4.69
C ALA A 268 0.90 16.77 5.96
N SER A 269 1.19 17.97 6.41
CA SER A 269 2.05 18.19 7.58
C SER A 269 1.42 17.75 8.90
N ARG A 270 0.09 17.77 9.00
CA ARG A 270 -0.63 17.57 10.27
C ARG A 270 -1.49 16.30 10.31
N GLY A 271 -1.96 15.82 9.15
CA GLY A 271 -3.01 14.78 9.05
C GLY A 271 -2.65 13.44 9.65
N ARG A 272 -1.38 13.01 9.50
CA ARG A 272 -0.93 11.66 9.87
C ARG A 272 -1.30 11.24 11.30
N LYS A 273 -1.01 12.06 12.29
CA LYS A 273 -1.27 11.74 13.71
C LYS A 273 -2.77 11.60 14.02
N PHE A 274 -3.61 12.29 13.26
CA PHE A 274 -5.06 12.21 13.39
C PHE A 274 -5.69 11.12 12.52
N GLY A 275 -4.89 10.25 11.90
CA GLY A 275 -5.37 9.15 11.08
C GLY A 275 -5.90 9.57 9.71
N ILE A 276 -5.49 10.76 9.20
CA ILE A 276 -5.84 11.25 7.87
C ILE A 276 -4.67 11.00 6.93
N THR A 277 -4.91 10.24 5.87
CA THR A 277 -3.92 9.89 4.84
C THR A 277 -4.28 10.59 3.54
N LEU A 278 -3.32 11.29 2.94
CA LEU A 278 -3.46 11.91 1.63
C LEU A 278 -2.86 10.97 0.56
N LEU A 279 -3.63 10.67 -0.47
CA LEU A 279 -3.24 9.94 -1.67
C LEU A 279 -3.40 10.86 -2.87
N MET A 280 -2.29 11.24 -3.47
CA MET A 280 -2.25 12.13 -4.63
C MET A 280 -1.84 11.34 -5.86
N SER A 281 -2.60 11.42 -6.94
CA SER A 281 -2.23 10.83 -8.22
C SER A 281 -2.21 11.87 -9.34
N ALA A 282 -1.28 11.71 -10.28
CA ALA A 282 -1.14 12.56 -11.45
C ALA A 282 -0.34 11.87 -12.55
N GLN A 283 -0.44 12.37 -13.78
CA GLN A 283 0.39 11.89 -14.90
C GLN A 283 1.85 12.32 -14.72
N ASP A 284 2.05 13.51 -14.17
CA ASP A 284 3.35 14.05 -13.79
C ASP A 284 3.22 14.87 -12.50
N PHE A 285 4.36 15.23 -11.94
CA PHE A 285 4.45 16.19 -10.85
C PHE A 285 5.54 17.20 -11.16
N SER A 286 5.22 18.48 -11.13
CA SER A 286 6.23 19.51 -11.20
C SER A 286 7.13 19.48 -9.97
N LYS A 287 8.37 19.94 -10.12
CA LYS A 287 9.35 20.00 -9.02
C LYS A 287 8.84 20.85 -7.85
N GLU A 288 8.13 21.91 -8.18
CA GLU A 288 7.58 22.85 -7.22
C GLU A 288 6.47 22.22 -6.38
N VAL A 289 5.52 21.52 -7.04
CA VAL A 289 4.40 20.83 -6.38
C VAL A 289 4.89 19.68 -5.50
N ILE A 290 5.79 18.83 -6.01
CA ILE A 290 6.33 17.74 -5.21
C ILE A 290 7.19 18.27 -4.07
N GLY A 291 7.96 19.34 -4.29
CA GLY A 291 8.82 19.97 -3.28
C GLY A 291 8.06 20.42 -2.06
N ALA A 292 6.86 20.98 -2.24
CA ALA A 292 6.02 21.49 -1.16
C ALA A 292 5.50 20.41 -0.20
N VAL A 293 5.32 19.15 -0.69
CA VAL A 293 4.77 18.03 0.12
C VAL A 293 5.77 16.91 0.35
N ARG A 294 6.99 17.01 -0.18
CA ARG A 294 7.96 15.92 -0.28
C ARG A 294 8.29 15.24 1.04
N ASP A 295 8.53 16.04 2.08
CA ASP A 295 8.99 15.54 3.39
C ASP A 295 7.87 14.75 4.11
N GLU A 296 6.64 15.00 3.74
CA GLU A 296 5.46 14.34 4.31
C GLU A 296 5.03 13.10 3.52
N VAL A 297 5.55 12.92 2.30
CA VAL A 297 5.26 11.74 1.46
C VAL A 297 6.17 10.58 1.87
N GLY A 298 5.58 9.52 2.38
CA GLY A 298 6.32 8.32 2.78
C GLY A 298 6.45 7.28 1.67
N VAL A 299 5.49 7.26 0.72
CA VAL A 299 5.48 6.29 -0.38
C VAL A 299 5.22 6.98 -1.71
N ILE A 300 6.13 6.74 -2.64
CA ILE A 300 5.99 7.13 -4.05
C ILE A 300 5.90 5.85 -4.88
N ILE A 301 4.85 5.73 -5.68
CA ILE A 301 4.62 4.62 -6.62
C ILE A 301 4.66 5.21 -8.02
N ALA A 302 5.80 5.09 -8.69
CA ALA A 302 5.98 5.62 -10.03
C ALA A 302 5.87 4.49 -11.06
N HIS A 303 4.76 4.47 -11.77
CA HIS A 303 4.59 3.69 -12.99
C HIS A 303 5.46 4.26 -14.11
N LYS A 304 5.35 3.72 -15.32
CA LYS A 304 6.01 4.31 -16.49
C LYS A 304 5.61 5.79 -16.61
N VAL A 305 6.59 6.66 -16.72
CA VAL A 305 6.44 8.10 -16.97
C VAL A 305 7.05 8.48 -18.32
N ASN A 306 6.60 9.59 -18.91
CA ASN A 306 6.99 10.01 -20.25
C ASN A 306 8.43 10.52 -20.36
N SER A 307 9.04 10.95 -19.26
CA SER A 307 10.39 11.49 -19.29
C SER A 307 11.19 11.18 -18.01
N GLU A 308 12.51 11.18 -18.16
CA GLU A 308 13.43 11.07 -17.01
C GLU A 308 13.29 12.24 -16.05
N ASN A 309 12.93 13.44 -16.54
CA ASN A 309 12.74 14.60 -15.67
C ASN A 309 11.58 14.40 -14.71
N VAL A 310 10.45 13.88 -15.19
CA VAL A 310 9.30 13.52 -14.34
C VAL A 310 9.73 12.47 -13.29
N ALA A 311 10.45 11.43 -13.72
CA ALA A 311 10.94 10.40 -12.81
C ALA A 311 11.90 10.96 -11.74
N ARG A 312 12.77 11.90 -12.10
CA ARG A 312 13.70 12.58 -11.18
C ARG A 312 12.97 13.52 -10.22
N ASN A 313 11.97 14.26 -10.69
CA ASN A 313 11.16 15.14 -9.85
C ASN A 313 10.57 14.39 -8.66
N VAL A 314 10.01 13.22 -8.91
CA VAL A 314 9.43 12.37 -7.85
C VAL A 314 10.48 11.48 -7.13
N GLY A 315 11.76 11.56 -7.51
CA GLY A 315 12.86 10.87 -6.81
C GLY A 315 13.01 9.37 -7.15
N VAL A 316 12.43 8.89 -8.26
CA VAL A 316 12.47 7.48 -8.70
C VAL A 316 12.86 7.38 -10.19
N ALA A 317 14.07 7.83 -10.53
CA ALA A 317 14.57 7.96 -11.90
C ALA A 317 14.38 6.70 -12.78
N ALA A 318 14.49 5.50 -12.21
CA ALA A 318 14.30 4.25 -12.91
C ALA A 318 12.87 4.03 -13.47
N ALA A 319 11.89 4.81 -13.03
CA ALA A 319 10.52 4.72 -13.55
C ALA A 319 10.41 5.07 -15.05
N ALA A 320 11.29 5.95 -15.55
CA ALA A 320 11.35 6.28 -16.99
C ALA A 320 11.79 5.10 -17.86
N GLN A 321 12.46 4.10 -17.29
CA GLN A 321 12.96 2.91 -17.99
C GLN A 321 11.96 1.74 -17.98
N ILE A 322 10.82 1.86 -17.32
CA ILE A 322 9.78 0.83 -17.33
C ILE A 322 9.27 0.67 -18.77
N SER A 323 9.12 -0.57 -19.22
CA SER A 323 8.56 -0.88 -20.53
C SER A 323 7.05 -0.57 -20.58
N GLU A 324 6.59 0.05 -21.65
CA GLU A 324 5.17 0.30 -21.92
C GLU A 324 4.34 -1.00 -22.03
N ARG A 325 5.01 -2.12 -22.36
CA ARG A 325 4.37 -3.45 -22.46
C ARG A 325 4.10 -4.12 -21.11
N THR A 326 4.39 -3.43 -20.00
CA THR A 326 4.20 -3.94 -18.64
C THR A 326 3.35 -3.00 -17.79
N PRO A 327 2.06 -2.81 -18.10
CA PRO A 327 1.16 -2.00 -17.26
C PRO A 327 1.14 -2.52 -15.82
N GLY A 328 1.01 -1.61 -14.87
CA GLY A 328 1.07 -1.94 -13.45
C GLY A 328 2.49 -2.14 -12.90
N ARG A 329 3.53 -2.19 -13.76
CA ARG A 329 4.91 -2.14 -13.29
C ARG A 329 5.19 -0.77 -12.71
N ALA A 330 5.85 -0.73 -11.54
CA ALA A 330 6.20 0.53 -10.89
C ALA A 330 7.57 0.43 -10.18
N ILE A 331 8.18 1.59 -9.98
CA ILE A 331 9.31 1.77 -9.07
C ILE A 331 8.81 2.54 -7.86
N THR A 332 9.16 2.07 -6.68
CA THR A 332 8.83 2.75 -5.44
C THR A 332 10.10 3.26 -4.77
N ASN A 333 9.98 4.36 -4.01
CA ASN A 333 11.08 4.88 -3.20
C ASN A 333 11.43 3.95 -2.02
N ARG A 334 10.49 3.08 -1.60
CA ARG A 334 10.61 2.26 -0.38
C ARG A 334 10.97 0.79 -0.67
N TRP A 335 10.42 0.20 -1.73
CA TRP A 335 10.57 -1.24 -2.01
C TRP A 335 11.23 -1.54 -3.37
N GLY A 336 11.67 -0.51 -4.11
CA GLY A 336 12.24 -0.68 -5.44
C GLY A 336 11.17 -1.08 -6.46
N GLN A 337 11.54 -1.95 -7.40
CA GLN A 337 10.64 -2.40 -8.46
C GLN A 337 9.56 -3.34 -7.92
N ILE A 338 8.32 -3.14 -8.39
CA ILE A 338 7.16 -3.96 -8.07
C ILE A 338 6.28 -4.18 -9.31
N GLN A 339 5.42 -5.20 -9.25
CA GLN A 339 4.18 -5.24 -10.00
C GLN A 339 3.06 -4.84 -9.05
N ALA A 340 2.45 -3.69 -9.28
CA ALA A 340 1.33 -3.22 -8.47
C ALA A 340 0.15 -4.18 -8.58
N PHE A 341 -0.63 -4.31 -7.51
CA PHE A 341 -1.82 -5.14 -7.52
C PHE A 341 -2.87 -4.55 -8.46
N TYR A 342 -3.41 -5.43 -9.28
CA TYR A 342 -4.52 -5.13 -10.18
C TYR A 342 -5.84 -5.32 -9.44
N LEU A 343 -6.75 -4.38 -9.66
CA LEU A 343 -8.14 -4.48 -9.23
C LEU A 343 -9.01 -4.15 -10.43
N ASP A 344 -9.81 -5.11 -10.86
CA ASP A 344 -10.73 -4.92 -11.96
C ASP A 344 -11.83 -3.90 -11.61
N LYS A 345 -12.19 -3.05 -12.57
CA LYS A 345 -13.24 -2.04 -12.37
C LYS A 345 -14.60 -2.69 -12.10
N SER A 346 -14.89 -3.82 -12.72
CA SER A 346 -16.15 -4.56 -12.50
C SER A 346 -16.26 -5.11 -11.09
N TYR A 347 -15.13 -5.53 -10.52
CA TYR A 347 -15.07 -5.97 -9.12
C TYR A 347 -15.38 -4.82 -8.16
N LEU A 348 -14.87 -3.62 -8.45
CA LEU A 348 -15.18 -2.41 -7.69
C LEU A 348 -16.66 -2.04 -7.79
N LEU A 349 -17.24 -2.13 -9.01
CA LEU A 349 -18.67 -1.86 -9.22
C LEU A 349 -19.55 -2.87 -8.48
N ALA A 350 -19.20 -4.14 -8.48
CA ALA A 350 -19.96 -5.19 -7.79
C ALA A 350 -19.88 -5.06 -6.27
N ASN A 351 -18.78 -4.55 -5.73
CA ASN A 351 -18.52 -4.48 -4.28
C ASN A 351 -18.61 -3.05 -3.71
N ALA A 352 -18.73 -2.01 -4.55
CA ALA A 352 -18.89 -0.63 -4.09
C ALA A 352 -20.26 -0.35 -3.46
N SER A 353 -21.28 -1.16 -3.79
CA SER A 353 -22.62 -1.10 -3.20
C SER A 353 -22.72 -1.81 -1.85
N GLU A 354 -21.71 -2.54 -1.43
CA GLU A 354 -21.68 -3.18 -0.11
C GLU A 354 -21.33 -2.15 0.96
N ALA A 355 -22.35 -1.39 1.36
CA ALA A 355 -22.27 -0.39 2.41
C ALA A 355 -21.79 -0.92 3.77
N ASP A 356 -21.74 -2.24 3.91
CA ASP A 356 -21.43 -2.97 5.13
C ASP A 356 -19.96 -3.42 5.24
N GLY A 357 -19.16 -3.24 4.18
CA GLY A 357 -17.77 -3.68 4.14
C GLY A 357 -17.58 -5.21 4.14
N LEU A 358 -18.66 -5.99 3.93
CA LEU A 358 -18.65 -7.45 3.91
C LEU A 358 -18.26 -7.94 2.51
N MET A 359 -17.14 -8.69 2.40
CA MET A 359 -16.69 -9.26 1.12
C MET A 359 -17.63 -10.37 0.62
N GLU A 360 -17.73 -10.51 -0.69
CA GLU A 360 -18.40 -11.64 -1.31
C GLU A 360 -17.90 -13.00 -0.78
N PHE A 361 -16.60 -13.10 -0.55
CA PHE A 361 -15.99 -14.25 0.10
C PHE A 361 -16.44 -14.40 1.56
N GLU A 362 -16.38 -13.34 2.35
CA GLU A 362 -16.84 -13.33 3.75
C GLU A 362 -18.34 -13.60 3.83
N ARG A 363 -19.10 -13.03 2.89
CA ARG A 363 -20.54 -13.29 2.73
C ARG A 363 -20.80 -14.78 2.50
N LYS A 364 -20.09 -15.40 1.55
CA LYS A 364 -20.23 -16.86 1.29
C LYS A 364 -19.89 -17.70 2.51
N ILE A 365 -18.84 -17.32 3.26
CA ILE A 365 -18.49 -18.01 4.52
C ILE A 365 -19.60 -17.81 5.56
N ALA A 366 -20.08 -16.58 5.72
CA ALA A 366 -21.13 -16.28 6.70
C ALA A 366 -22.45 -16.95 6.36
N GLU A 367 -22.89 -16.94 5.10
CA GLU A 367 -24.07 -17.66 4.61
C GLU A 367 -23.92 -19.15 4.81
N ARG A 368 -22.74 -19.68 4.52
CA ARG A 368 -22.42 -21.10 4.76
C ARG A 368 -22.45 -21.45 6.24
N ALA A 369 -21.92 -20.57 7.09
CA ALA A 369 -21.94 -20.76 8.54
C ALA A 369 -23.35 -20.82 9.08
N LEU A 370 -24.24 -19.91 8.66
CA LEU A 370 -25.65 -19.91 9.07
C LEU A 370 -26.36 -21.18 8.60
N ARG A 371 -26.09 -21.64 7.40
CA ARG A 371 -26.75 -22.81 6.80
C ARG A 371 -26.24 -24.16 7.35
N GLU A 372 -24.92 -24.31 7.54
CA GLU A 372 -24.29 -25.61 7.81
C GLU A 372 -23.88 -25.79 9.28
N THR A 373 -23.67 -24.71 10.04
CA THR A 373 -23.10 -24.77 11.39
C THR A 373 -23.81 -23.90 12.42
N ASP A 374 -25.02 -23.45 12.11
CA ASP A 374 -25.80 -22.56 12.97
C ASP A 374 -25.00 -21.30 13.40
N GLY A 375 -24.32 -20.69 12.43
CA GLY A 375 -23.51 -19.50 12.63
C GLY A 375 -22.13 -19.76 13.27
N ARG A 376 -21.75 -20.99 13.52
CA ARG A 376 -20.45 -21.30 14.15
C ARG A 376 -19.31 -21.15 13.15
N VAL A 377 -18.29 -20.34 13.51
CA VAL A 377 -17.14 -19.99 12.68
C VAL A 377 -15.81 -20.25 13.42
N VAL A 378 -15.77 -21.33 14.20
CA VAL A 378 -14.54 -21.76 14.84
C VAL A 378 -13.51 -22.25 13.82
N ARG A 379 -12.25 -22.26 14.25
CA ARG A 379 -11.11 -22.57 13.36
C ARG A 379 -11.25 -23.89 12.61
N GLU A 380 -11.68 -24.93 13.30
CA GLU A 380 -11.86 -26.28 12.73
C GLU A 380 -12.89 -26.29 11.59
N VAL A 381 -13.98 -25.52 11.74
CA VAL A 381 -15.01 -25.37 10.72
C VAL A 381 -14.44 -24.65 9.49
N LEU A 382 -13.73 -23.56 9.68
CA LEU A 382 -13.14 -22.79 8.59
C LEU A 382 -12.05 -23.58 7.85
N LEU A 383 -11.23 -24.35 8.56
CA LEU A 383 -10.25 -25.25 7.95
C LEU A 383 -10.93 -26.39 7.13
N GLY A 384 -12.02 -26.93 7.65
CA GLY A 384 -12.84 -27.93 6.94
C GLY A 384 -13.47 -27.38 5.64
N TRP A 385 -13.60 -26.07 5.53
CA TRP A 385 -14.06 -25.38 4.31
C TRP A 385 -12.94 -24.97 3.35
N GLY A 386 -11.69 -25.33 3.67
CA GLY A 386 -10.52 -25.14 2.79
C GLY A 386 -9.73 -23.85 3.05
N LEU A 387 -10.04 -23.10 4.11
CA LEU A 387 -9.19 -21.95 4.49
C LEU A 387 -7.86 -22.44 5.07
N GLY A 388 -6.78 -21.72 4.81
CA GLY A 388 -5.49 -21.93 5.46
C GLY A 388 -5.52 -21.57 6.94
N GLN A 389 -4.63 -22.15 7.77
CA GLN A 389 -4.58 -21.90 9.22
C GLN A 389 -4.45 -20.41 9.58
N GLN A 390 -3.57 -19.68 8.89
CA GLN A 390 -3.37 -18.25 9.12
C GLN A 390 -4.56 -17.42 8.64
N GLU A 391 -5.20 -17.86 7.59
CA GLU A 391 -6.36 -17.23 6.97
C GLU A 391 -7.57 -17.32 7.87
N ALA A 392 -7.90 -18.52 8.36
CA ALA A 392 -8.99 -18.74 9.31
C ALA A 392 -8.80 -17.91 10.59
N ARG A 393 -7.58 -17.86 11.14
CA ARG A 393 -7.27 -17.04 12.30
C ARG A 393 -7.49 -15.54 12.04
N ARG A 394 -7.01 -15.04 10.90
CA ARG A 394 -7.17 -13.62 10.53
C ARG A 394 -8.64 -13.25 10.34
N LEU A 395 -9.42 -14.10 9.67
CA LEU A 395 -10.84 -13.89 9.48
C LEU A 395 -11.57 -13.79 10.83
N GLN A 396 -11.28 -14.70 11.75
CA GLN A 396 -11.88 -14.68 13.09
C GLN A 396 -11.50 -13.43 13.89
N GLU A 397 -10.22 -13.01 13.86
CA GLU A 397 -9.74 -11.80 14.54
C GLU A 397 -10.40 -10.54 13.95
N ASP A 398 -10.57 -10.50 12.61
CA ASP A 398 -11.22 -9.41 11.92
C ASP A 398 -12.71 -9.32 12.23
N TRP A 399 -13.43 -10.42 12.14
CA TRP A 399 -14.86 -10.46 12.45
C TRP A 399 -15.17 -10.13 13.92
N LYS A 400 -14.32 -10.57 14.85
CA LYS A 400 -14.43 -10.14 16.27
C LYS A 400 -14.31 -8.64 16.42
N ARG A 401 -13.30 -8.03 15.78
CA ARG A 401 -13.06 -6.59 15.84
C ARG A 401 -14.21 -5.78 15.24
N ARG A 402 -14.83 -6.25 14.16
CA ARG A 402 -15.99 -5.61 13.52
C ARG A 402 -17.30 -5.86 14.27
N GLY A 403 -17.26 -6.69 15.30
CA GLY A 403 -18.46 -7.14 16.00
C GLY A 403 -19.35 -8.04 15.14
N TRP A 404 -18.77 -8.77 14.19
CA TRP A 404 -19.46 -9.73 13.32
C TRP A 404 -19.41 -11.16 13.84
N ALA A 405 -18.48 -11.44 14.74
CA ALA A 405 -18.41 -12.70 15.48
C ALA A 405 -18.08 -12.46 16.94
N GLU A 406 -18.67 -13.25 17.82
CA GLU A 406 -18.46 -13.21 19.27
C GLU A 406 -18.28 -14.60 19.86
N ASN A 407 -17.64 -14.66 21.04
CA ASN A 407 -17.50 -15.91 21.75
C ASN A 407 -18.84 -16.27 22.44
N ASP A 408 -19.23 -17.54 22.34
CA ASP A 408 -20.36 -18.06 23.11
C ASP A 408 -19.96 -18.12 24.60
N PRO A 409 -20.63 -17.40 25.49
CA PRO A 409 -20.34 -17.43 26.92
C PRO A 409 -20.62 -18.77 27.58
N GLN A 410 -21.44 -19.63 26.95
CA GLN A 410 -21.82 -20.93 27.48
C GLN A 410 -20.95 -22.10 26.95
N ARG A 411 -20.10 -21.86 25.94
CA ARG A 411 -19.28 -22.89 25.29
C ARG A 411 -17.84 -22.42 25.17
N ALA A 412 -16.94 -22.97 25.97
CA ALA A 412 -15.51 -22.73 25.81
C ALA A 412 -15.07 -23.01 24.37
N ASN A 413 -14.43 -22.00 23.73
CA ASN A 413 -13.99 -22.02 22.32
C ASN A 413 -15.09 -21.95 21.23
N GLY A 414 -16.33 -21.58 21.57
CA GLY A 414 -17.35 -21.27 20.58
C GLY A 414 -17.16 -19.85 20.01
N LEU A 415 -17.08 -19.71 18.68
CA LEU A 415 -17.15 -18.43 17.98
C LEU A 415 -18.31 -18.48 17.02
N TYR A 416 -19.24 -17.51 17.12
CA TYR A 416 -20.47 -17.47 16.38
C TYR A 416 -20.66 -16.13 15.68
N ILE A 417 -21.36 -16.13 14.57
CA ILE A 417 -21.80 -14.93 13.85
C ILE A 417 -22.79 -14.17 14.76
N THR A 418 -22.58 -12.86 14.86
CA THR A 418 -23.51 -11.99 15.59
C THR A 418 -24.76 -11.67 14.79
N PRO A 419 -25.87 -11.26 15.45
CA PRO A 419 -27.05 -10.74 14.76
C PRO A 419 -26.69 -9.60 13.78
N LYS A 420 -25.72 -8.76 14.12
CA LYS A 420 -25.23 -7.69 13.25
C LYS A 420 -24.76 -8.22 11.89
N LEU A 421 -23.99 -9.30 11.83
CA LEU A 421 -23.57 -9.90 10.57
C LEU A 421 -24.73 -10.60 9.85
N ALA A 422 -25.59 -11.29 10.59
CA ALA A 422 -26.78 -11.95 10.03
C ALA A 422 -27.73 -10.93 9.35
N ASP A 423 -27.94 -9.77 9.97
CA ASP A 423 -28.75 -8.69 9.40
C ASP A 423 -28.14 -8.13 8.10
N LEU A 424 -26.79 -8.02 8.03
CA LEU A 424 -26.09 -7.61 6.81
C LEU A 424 -26.27 -8.61 5.65
N LEU A 425 -26.50 -9.88 5.94
CA LEU A 425 -26.75 -10.91 4.92
C LEU A 425 -28.20 -10.85 4.39
N THR A 426 -29.14 -10.44 5.23
CA THR A 426 -30.57 -10.42 4.89
C THR A 426 -31.04 -9.11 4.24
N ASN A 427 -30.43 -7.98 4.57
CA ASN A 427 -30.78 -6.65 4.08
C ASN A 427 -30.10 -6.28 2.74
N ARG A 428 -30.09 -7.18 1.77
CA ARG A 428 -29.54 -6.93 0.44
C ARG A 428 -30.38 -5.90 -0.30
N PRO A 429 -29.86 -4.72 -0.69
CA PRO A 429 -30.55 -3.91 -1.70
C PRO A 429 -30.64 -4.73 -2.98
N ALA A 430 -31.83 -4.75 -3.60
CA ALA A 430 -32.08 -5.51 -4.83
C ALA A 430 -31.00 -5.18 -5.88
N GLN A 431 -30.29 -6.19 -6.37
CA GLN A 431 -29.36 -6.00 -7.48
C GLN A 431 -30.10 -5.37 -8.65
N PRO A 432 -29.60 -4.29 -9.27
CA PRO A 432 -30.17 -3.80 -10.51
C PRO A 432 -30.06 -4.93 -11.53
N THR A 433 -31.19 -5.47 -11.94
CA THR A 433 -31.28 -6.42 -13.05
C THR A 433 -30.65 -5.79 -14.27
N LEU A 434 -29.55 -6.35 -14.76
CA LEU A 434 -29.00 -6.05 -16.06
C LEU A 434 -30.09 -6.41 -17.09
N THR A 435 -30.93 -5.43 -17.41
CA THR A 435 -31.84 -5.55 -18.55
C THR A 435 -30.99 -5.68 -19.79
N ASN A 436 -31.10 -6.82 -20.47
CA ASN A 436 -30.52 -7.13 -21.75
C ASN A 436 -30.68 -5.93 -22.70
N ARG A 437 -29.58 -5.30 -23.07
CA ARG A 437 -29.54 -4.38 -24.18
C ARG A 437 -29.78 -5.22 -25.45
N PRO A 438 -30.76 -4.89 -26.28
CA PRO A 438 -30.89 -5.56 -27.57
C PRO A 438 -29.64 -5.31 -28.41
N PRO A 439 -29.23 -6.25 -29.27
CA PRO A 439 -28.07 -6.08 -30.13
C PRO A 439 -28.28 -4.88 -31.06
N ALA A 440 -27.25 -4.05 -31.19
CA ALA A 440 -27.24 -2.93 -32.10
C ALA A 440 -27.44 -3.46 -33.52
N GLN A 441 -28.45 -2.92 -34.23
CA GLN A 441 -28.65 -3.18 -35.65
C GLN A 441 -27.51 -2.58 -36.47
N PRO A 442 -26.99 -3.28 -37.47
CA PRO A 442 -25.98 -2.72 -38.36
C PRO A 442 -26.63 -1.62 -39.23
N THR A 443 -26.14 -0.41 -39.11
CA THR A 443 -26.43 0.65 -40.09
C THR A 443 -25.70 0.35 -41.36
N GLY A 444 -26.48 0.21 -42.45
CA GLY A 444 -25.99 0.05 -43.79
C GLY A 444 -25.28 1.30 -44.39
#